data_cd224178fc0b0dbd3b74c687f859af38
#
_entry.id   cd224178fc0b0dbd3b74c687f859af38
#
_cell.length_a   1.000
_cell.length_b   1.000
_cell.length_c   1.000
_cell.angle_alpha   90.00
_cell.angle_beta   90.00
_cell.angle_gamma   90.00
#
_symmetry.space_group_name_H-M   'P 1'
#
loop_
_entity.id
_entity.type
_entity.pdbx_description
1 polymer ?
#
loop_
_entity_poly.entity_id
_entity_poly.type
_entity_poly.pdbx_seq_one_letter_code
_entity_poly.pdbx_strand_id
1 'polypeptide(L)'
;MLAASHGFTEIVHLLCTECPESILRRDIRGRDAIMEVSRGGHDTCLQILLTFAPGGPAGILDTADVDGNTALHFASSNGHLLVLRTLLAAGADSEKRNVWSWTPVAYSATVQAEVYFKGLVAEVERRKVVRREAVEKGKGGAVRVVVGEGGDDV
;
A
#
# COMPACT_ATOMS: atom_id res chain seq x y z
N MET A 1 -17.62 4.77 -3.58
CA MET A 1 -16.90 5.99 -3.12
C MET A 1 -17.58 6.71 -1.96
N LEU A 2 -18.86 7.04 -2.03
CA LEU A 2 -19.53 7.79 -0.94
C LEU A 2 -19.48 7.05 0.40
N ALA A 3 -19.81 5.75 0.42
CA ALA A 3 -19.71 4.94 1.64
C ALA A 3 -18.26 4.88 2.18
N ALA A 4 -17.27 4.82 1.29
CA ALA A 4 -15.85 4.83 1.63
C ALA A 4 -15.42 6.16 2.24
N SER A 5 -15.86 7.29 1.67
CA SER A 5 -15.51 8.62 2.16
C SER A 5 -16.08 8.93 3.56
N HIS A 6 -17.18 8.29 3.93
CA HIS A 6 -17.81 8.43 5.25
C HIS A 6 -17.43 7.32 6.23
N GLY A 7 -16.65 6.34 5.82
CA GLY A 7 -16.20 5.26 6.69
C GLY A 7 -17.28 4.25 7.07
N PHE A 8 -18.33 4.09 6.26
CA PHE A 8 -19.39 3.13 6.49
C PHE A 8 -18.93 1.71 6.17
N THR A 9 -18.25 1.09 7.13
CA THR A 9 -17.57 -0.20 7.01
C THR A 9 -18.46 -1.32 6.50
N GLU A 10 -19.68 -1.46 7.05
CA GLU A 10 -20.61 -2.51 6.66
C GLU A 10 -21.08 -2.36 5.23
N ILE A 11 -21.38 -1.12 4.81
CA ILE A 11 -21.82 -0.81 3.44
C ILE A 11 -20.66 -1.05 2.46
N VAL A 12 -19.44 -0.64 2.83
CA VAL A 12 -18.24 -0.88 2.01
C VAL A 12 -18.02 -2.38 1.84
N HIS A 13 -18.13 -3.16 2.92
CA HIS A 13 -17.98 -4.61 2.86
C HIS A 13 -19.04 -5.25 1.94
N LEU A 14 -20.29 -4.86 2.08
CA LEU A 14 -21.39 -5.35 1.25
C LEU A 14 -21.14 -5.05 -0.22
N LEU A 15 -20.79 -3.79 -0.55
CA LEU A 15 -20.53 -3.37 -1.92
C LEU A 15 -19.32 -4.10 -2.54
N CYS A 16 -18.27 -4.34 -1.76
CA CYS A 16 -17.11 -5.09 -2.21
C CYS A 16 -17.43 -6.56 -2.47
N THR A 17 -18.34 -7.14 -1.68
CA THR A 17 -18.78 -8.52 -1.86
C THR A 17 -19.64 -8.67 -3.10
N GLU A 18 -20.61 -7.79 -3.29
CA GLU A 18 -21.56 -7.85 -4.41
C GLU A 18 -20.99 -7.34 -5.73
N CYS A 19 -20.18 -6.28 -5.68
CA CYS A 19 -19.63 -5.61 -6.85
C CYS A 19 -18.17 -5.22 -6.63
N PRO A 20 -17.23 -6.17 -6.58
CA PRO A 20 -15.82 -5.86 -6.31
C PRO A 20 -15.20 -4.91 -7.34
N GLU A 21 -15.65 -4.92 -8.57
CA GLU A 21 -15.19 -4.01 -9.64
C GLU A 21 -15.50 -2.53 -9.35
N SER A 22 -16.44 -2.26 -8.44
CA SER A 22 -16.74 -0.88 -8.04
C SER A 22 -15.58 -0.19 -7.34
N ILE A 23 -14.63 -0.95 -6.79
CA ILE A 23 -13.40 -0.45 -6.18
C ILE A 23 -12.55 0.33 -7.19
N LEU A 24 -12.56 -0.11 -8.46
CA LEU A 24 -11.76 0.48 -9.53
C LEU A 24 -12.39 1.74 -10.15
N ARG A 25 -13.62 2.07 -9.80
CA ARG A 25 -14.30 3.25 -10.35
C ARG A 25 -13.66 4.53 -9.85
N ARG A 26 -13.56 5.50 -10.74
CA ARG A 26 -12.99 6.83 -10.45
C ARG A 26 -14.04 7.91 -10.62
N ASP A 27 -13.91 8.97 -9.83
CA ASP A 27 -14.73 10.17 -9.98
C ASP A 27 -14.17 11.10 -11.08
N ILE A 28 -14.78 12.28 -11.23
CA ILE A 28 -14.38 13.28 -12.23
C ILE A 28 -12.96 13.84 -12.00
N ARG A 29 -12.41 13.68 -10.79
CA ARG A 29 -11.04 14.08 -10.46
C ARG A 29 -10.05 12.90 -10.56
N GLY A 30 -10.50 11.76 -11.02
CA GLY A 30 -9.70 10.55 -11.12
C GLY A 30 -9.45 9.86 -9.78
N ARG A 31 -10.20 10.20 -8.72
CA ARG A 31 -10.07 9.59 -7.41
C ARG A 31 -10.88 8.30 -7.32
N ASP A 32 -10.31 7.30 -6.70
CA ASP A 32 -10.97 6.02 -6.43
C ASP A 32 -11.35 5.89 -4.93
N ALA A 33 -11.94 4.75 -4.57
CA ALA A 33 -12.36 4.49 -3.20
C ALA A 33 -11.17 4.44 -2.22
N ILE A 34 -10.01 3.94 -2.66
CA ILE A 34 -8.79 3.86 -1.84
C ILE A 34 -8.31 5.28 -1.46
N MET A 35 -8.32 6.20 -2.42
CA MET A 35 -7.95 7.60 -2.16
C MET A 35 -8.93 8.27 -1.19
N GLU A 36 -10.22 8.01 -1.34
CA GLU A 36 -11.25 8.59 -0.46
C GLU A 36 -11.16 8.08 0.98
N VAL A 37 -10.96 6.76 1.20
CA VAL A 37 -10.76 6.23 2.56
C VAL A 37 -9.45 6.74 3.17
N SER A 38 -8.42 6.91 2.35
CA SER A 38 -7.13 7.43 2.81
C SER A 38 -7.21 8.89 3.21
N ARG A 39 -7.98 9.68 2.48
CA ARG A 39 -8.24 11.07 2.80
C ARG A 39 -9.06 11.21 4.09
N GLY A 40 -10.02 10.33 4.32
CA GLY A 40 -10.88 10.33 5.50
C GLY A 40 -10.27 9.65 6.73
N GLY A 41 -9.18 8.90 6.57
CA GLY A 41 -8.55 8.16 7.67
C GLY A 41 -9.28 6.88 8.08
N HIS A 42 -10.06 6.30 7.20
CA HIS A 42 -10.89 5.12 7.47
C HIS A 42 -10.12 3.82 7.21
N ASP A 43 -9.22 3.45 8.13
CA ASP A 43 -8.32 2.32 7.96
C ASP A 43 -9.04 0.97 7.81
N THR A 44 -10.11 0.74 8.54
CA THR A 44 -10.89 -0.50 8.43
C THR A 44 -11.49 -0.66 7.04
N CYS A 45 -12.07 0.42 6.49
CA CYS A 45 -12.57 0.42 5.11
C CYS A 45 -11.43 0.19 4.10
N LEU A 46 -10.27 0.78 4.34
CA LEU A 46 -9.08 0.58 3.51
C LEU A 46 -8.67 -0.90 3.47
N GLN A 47 -8.61 -1.56 4.61
CA GLN A 47 -8.27 -2.99 4.68
C GLN A 47 -9.26 -3.85 3.91
N ILE A 48 -10.56 -3.55 4.00
CA ILE A 48 -11.60 -4.24 3.24
C ILE A 48 -11.38 -4.04 1.72
N LEU A 49 -11.18 -2.80 1.28
CA LEU A 49 -10.96 -2.49 -0.13
C LEU A 49 -9.72 -3.20 -0.68
N LEU A 50 -8.63 -3.24 0.08
CA LEU A 50 -7.40 -3.94 -0.31
C LEU A 50 -7.60 -5.46 -0.41
N THR A 51 -8.42 -6.03 0.48
CA THR A 51 -8.72 -7.46 0.49
C THR A 51 -9.55 -7.88 -0.73
N PHE A 52 -10.53 -7.08 -1.11
CA PHE A 52 -11.44 -7.37 -2.23
C PHE A 52 -10.97 -6.80 -3.57
N ALA A 53 -9.83 -6.13 -3.63
CA ALA A 53 -9.33 -5.50 -4.85
C ALA A 53 -9.14 -6.51 -6.00
N PRO A 54 -9.79 -6.32 -7.14
CA PRO A 54 -9.60 -7.18 -8.31
C PRO A 54 -8.13 -7.15 -8.78
N GLY A 55 -7.54 -8.32 -8.93
CA GLY A 55 -6.13 -8.45 -9.32
C GLY A 55 -5.12 -8.19 -8.20
N GLY A 56 -5.59 -8.02 -6.96
CA GLY A 56 -4.75 -7.75 -5.79
C GLY A 56 -4.50 -6.25 -5.53
N PRO A 57 -3.85 -5.90 -4.42
CA PRO A 57 -3.68 -4.51 -4.01
C PRO A 57 -2.67 -3.72 -4.86
N ALA A 58 -1.70 -4.36 -5.49
CA ALA A 58 -0.61 -3.67 -6.17
C ALA A 58 -1.09 -2.69 -7.25
N GLY A 59 -2.03 -3.09 -8.09
CA GLY A 59 -2.53 -2.24 -9.18
C GLY A 59 -3.26 -0.99 -8.72
N ILE A 60 -4.01 -1.08 -7.62
CA ILE A 60 -4.80 0.05 -7.10
C ILE A 60 -3.99 0.99 -6.19
N LEU A 61 -2.88 0.51 -5.65
CA LEU A 61 -1.98 1.36 -4.83
C LEU A 61 -1.20 2.37 -5.66
N ASP A 62 -0.96 2.07 -6.94
CA ASP A 62 -0.22 2.94 -7.85
C ASP A 62 -1.11 3.92 -8.62
N THR A 63 -2.43 3.85 -8.44
CA THR A 63 -3.34 4.79 -9.10
C THR A 63 -3.16 6.21 -8.57
N ALA A 64 -3.32 7.18 -9.45
CA ALA A 64 -3.20 8.59 -9.13
C ALA A 64 -4.41 9.35 -9.68
N ASP A 65 -4.78 10.45 -9.01
CA ASP A 65 -5.81 11.36 -9.49
C ASP A 65 -5.28 12.27 -10.60
N VAL A 66 -6.09 13.25 -11.03
CA VAL A 66 -5.71 14.20 -12.08
C VAL A 66 -4.48 15.05 -11.72
N ASP A 67 -4.19 15.23 -10.44
CA ASP A 67 -3.02 15.96 -9.94
C ASP A 67 -1.82 15.05 -9.69
N GLY A 68 -1.94 13.77 -10.00
CA GLY A 68 -0.90 12.78 -9.76
C GLY A 68 -0.78 12.33 -8.30
N ASN A 69 -1.74 12.70 -7.44
CA ASN A 69 -1.75 12.31 -6.05
C ASN A 69 -2.22 10.86 -5.88
N THR A 70 -1.47 10.07 -5.12
CA THR A 70 -1.82 8.71 -4.75
C THR A 70 -2.54 8.69 -3.40
N ALA A 71 -3.03 7.51 -2.98
CA ALA A 71 -3.59 7.33 -1.65
C ALA A 71 -2.62 7.75 -0.53
N LEU A 72 -1.31 7.51 -0.70
CA LEU A 72 -0.28 7.96 0.25
C LEU A 72 -0.21 9.48 0.38
N HIS A 73 -0.35 10.22 -0.71
CA HIS A 73 -0.41 11.68 -0.67
C HIS A 73 -1.59 12.17 0.17
N PHE A 74 -2.77 11.59 -0.01
CA PHE A 74 -3.97 11.94 0.75
C PHE A 74 -3.83 11.61 2.23
N ALA A 75 -3.35 10.43 2.56
CA ALA A 75 -3.14 10.02 3.95
C ALA A 75 -2.11 10.90 4.67
N SER A 76 -1.02 11.23 3.98
CA SER A 76 0.05 12.07 4.52
C SER A 76 -0.42 13.52 4.76
N SER A 77 -1.11 14.10 3.78
CA SER A 77 -1.60 15.48 3.88
C SER A 77 -2.64 15.69 4.99
N ASN A 78 -3.36 14.64 5.36
CA ASN A 78 -4.36 14.69 6.43
C ASN A 78 -3.86 14.09 7.76
N GLY A 79 -2.62 13.62 7.81
CA GLY A 79 -2.00 13.10 9.03
C GLY A 79 -2.55 11.77 9.53
N HIS A 80 -3.11 10.95 8.65
CA HIS A 80 -3.68 9.65 9.00
C HIS A 80 -2.60 8.55 9.10
N LEU A 81 -1.95 8.46 10.24
CA LEU A 81 -0.77 7.62 10.46
C LEU A 81 -1.07 6.13 10.30
N LEU A 82 -2.23 5.66 10.76
CA LEU A 82 -2.62 4.26 10.62
C LEU A 82 -2.84 3.87 9.16
N VAL A 83 -3.49 4.74 8.40
CA VAL A 83 -3.68 4.56 6.96
C VAL A 83 -2.34 4.53 6.23
N LEU A 84 -1.41 5.42 6.56
CA LEU A 84 -0.05 5.41 6.02
C LEU A 84 0.64 4.06 6.25
N ARG A 85 0.56 3.55 7.48
CA ARG A 85 1.12 2.26 7.83
C ARG A 85 0.52 1.12 7.01
N THR A 86 -0.81 1.10 6.87
CA THR A 86 -1.53 0.07 6.11
C THR A 86 -1.15 0.12 4.63
N LEU A 87 -1.11 1.30 4.02
CA LEU A 87 -0.74 1.48 2.62
C LEU A 87 0.71 1.04 2.35
N LEU A 88 1.65 1.43 3.19
CA LEU A 88 3.05 1.04 3.05
C LEU A 88 3.25 -0.47 3.25
N ALA A 89 2.57 -1.06 4.22
CA ALA A 89 2.58 -2.51 4.44
C ALA A 89 2.00 -3.29 3.24
N ALA A 90 1.03 -2.72 2.55
CA ALA A 90 0.44 -3.29 1.33
C ALA A 90 1.32 -3.14 0.08
N GLY A 91 2.38 -2.34 0.14
CA GLY A 91 3.35 -2.17 -0.92
C GLY A 91 3.23 -0.87 -1.72
N ALA A 92 2.56 0.15 -1.19
CA ALA A 92 2.46 1.45 -1.84
C ALA A 92 3.84 2.11 -2.03
N ASP A 93 4.04 2.76 -3.18
CA ASP A 93 5.29 3.43 -3.51
C ASP A 93 5.37 4.81 -2.83
N SER A 94 6.29 4.92 -1.87
CA SER A 94 6.53 6.16 -1.11
C SER A 94 7.27 7.24 -1.90
N GLU A 95 7.88 6.89 -3.04
CA GLU A 95 8.66 7.80 -3.86
C GLU A 95 7.89 8.37 -5.05
N LYS A 96 6.65 7.94 -5.24
CA LYS A 96 5.83 8.40 -6.36
C LYS A 96 5.54 9.90 -6.24
N ARG A 97 5.82 10.63 -7.32
CA ARG A 97 5.67 12.09 -7.37
C ARG A 97 4.39 12.49 -8.09
N ASN A 98 3.75 13.54 -7.59
CA ASN A 98 2.60 14.14 -8.26
C ASN A 98 3.03 15.10 -9.37
N VAL A 99 2.08 15.83 -9.97
CA VAL A 99 2.35 16.77 -11.06
C VAL A 99 3.29 17.92 -10.66
N TRP A 100 3.40 18.26 -9.38
CA TRP A 100 4.33 19.25 -8.83
C TRP A 100 5.66 18.65 -8.38
N SER A 101 5.91 17.39 -8.74
CA SER A 101 7.11 16.63 -8.36
C SER A 101 7.27 16.39 -6.85
N TRP A 102 6.19 16.43 -6.08
CA TRP A 102 6.19 16.21 -4.65
C TRP A 102 5.89 14.76 -4.30
N THR A 103 6.68 14.21 -3.39
CA THR A 103 6.45 12.88 -2.81
C THR A 103 5.39 12.92 -1.71
N PRO A 104 4.76 11.79 -1.33
CA PRO A 104 3.82 11.77 -0.21
C PRO A 104 4.40 12.32 1.10
N VAL A 105 5.68 12.08 1.36
CA VAL A 105 6.37 12.60 2.56
C VAL A 105 6.35 14.12 2.61
N ALA A 106 6.51 14.78 1.46
CA ALA A 106 6.50 16.24 1.38
C ALA A 106 5.16 16.88 1.79
N TYR A 107 4.08 16.11 1.77
CA TYR A 107 2.74 16.56 2.19
C TYR A 107 2.44 16.29 3.67
N SER A 108 3.39 15.81 4.46
CA SER A 108 3.13 15.48 5.86
C SER A 108 2.52 16.65 6.63
N ALA A 109 1.38 16.39 7.28
CA ALA A 109 0.60 17.42 7.96
C ALA A 109 1.36 18.06 9.14
N THR A 110 2.25 17.30 9.78
CA THR A 110 3.06 17.74 10.90
C THR A 110 4.47 17.17 10.82
N VAL A 111 5.41 17.77 11.53
CA VAL A 111 6.79 17.25 11.66
C VAL A 111 6.78 15.84 12.27
N GLN A 112 5.93 15.60 13.26
CA GLN A 112 5.80 14.28 13.87
C GLN A 112 5.30 13.23 12.86
N ALA A 113 4.32 13.59 12.02
CA ALA A 113 3.84 12.73 10.95
C ALA A 113 4.93 12.45 9.92
N GLU A 114 5.74 13.45 9.58
CA GLU A 114 6.87 13.27 8.67
C GLU A 114 7.92 12.29 9.22
N VAL A 115 8.30 12.46 10.47
CA VAL A 115 9.25 11.57 11.15
C VAL A 115 8.70 10.14 11.21
N TYR A 116 7.44 10.00 11.57
CA TYR A 116 6.75 8.70 11.61
C TYR A 116 6.73 8.04 10.23
N PHE A 117 6.36 8.79 9.20
CA PHE A 117 6.31 8.31 7.82
C PHE A 117 7.69 7.82 7.35
N LYS A 118 8.73 8.61 7.56
CA LYS A 118 10.12 8.24 7.23
C LYS A 118 10.56 6.97 7.97
N GLY A 119 10.18 6.84 9.24
CA GLY A 119 10.43 5.65 10.04
C GLY A 119 9.76 4.39 9.46
N LEU A 120 8.51 4.51 9.04
CA LEU A 120 7.77 3.41 8.40
C LEU A 120 8.43 2.99 7.08
N VAL A 121 8.83 3.94 6.25
CA VAL A 121 9.51 3.66 4.98
C VAL A 121 10.80 2.88 5.23
N ALA A 122 11.62 3.35 6.18
CA ALA A 122 12.86 2.67 6.55
C ALA A 122 12.62 1.25 7.08
N GLU A 123 11.55 1.04 7.85
CA GLU A 123 11.18 -0.28 8.33
C GLU A 123 10.76 -1.22 7.19
N VAL A 124 9.94 -0.74 6.28
CA VAL A 124 9.49 -1.52 5.11
C VAL A 124 10.70 -1.92 4.24
N GLU A 125 11.62 -1.00 4.00
CA GLU A 125 12.83 -1.29 3.22
C GLU A 125 13.73 -2.32 3.93
N ARG A 126 13.92 -2.21 5.24
CA ARG A 126 14.66 -3.22 6.02
C ARG A 126 14.04 -4.61 5.91
N ARG A 127 12.70 -4.71 5.99
CA ARG A 127 11.99 -5.99 5.84
C ARG A 127 12.17 -6.58 4.45
N LYS A 128 12.17 -5.75 3.40
CA LYS A 128 12.43 -6.20 2.02
C LYS A 128 13.83 -6.78 1.88
N VAL A 129 14.85 -6.12 2.43
CA VAL A 129 16.23 -6.59 2.41
C VAL A 129 16.37 -7.94 3.12
N VAL A 130 15.86 -8.05 4.35
CA VAL A 130 15.90 -9.31 5.13
C VAL A 130 15.20 -10.45 4.36
N ARG A 131 14.06 -10.17 3.74
CA ARG A 131 13.35 -11.18 2.94
C ARG A 131 14.16 -11.63 1.73
N ARG A 132 14.82 -10.71 1.01
CA ARG A 132 15.70 -11.04 -0.12
C ARG A 132 16.87 -11.92 0.32
N GLU A 133 17.57 -11.55 1.39
CA GLU A 133 18.68 -12.31 1.94
C GLU A 133 18.24 -13.71 2.39
N ALA A 134 17.07 -13.84 3.02
CA ALA A 134 16.53 -15.13 3.43
C ALA A 134 16.22 -16.04 2.24
N VAL A 135 15.67 -15.48 1.15
CA VAL A 135 15.41 -16.22 -0.09
C VAL A 135 16.72 -16.65 -0.75
N GLU A 136 17.72 -15.78 -0.82
CA GLU A 136 19.03 -16.13 -1.38
C GLU A 136 19.74 -17.20 -0.57
N LYS A 137 19.75 -17.10 0.75
CA LYS A 137 20.30 -18.12 1.65
C LYS A 137 19.56 -19.46 1.51
N GLY A 138 18.24 -19.43 1.40
CA GLY A 138 17.42 -20.62 1.18
C GLY A 138 17.74 -21.32 -0.14
N LYS A 139 17.92 -20.56 -1.22
CA LYS A 139 18.34 -21.09 -2.53
C LYS A 139 19.77 -21.66 -2.48
N GLY A 140 20.70 -20.94 -1.88
CA GLY A 140 22.08 -21.39 -1.72
C GLY A 140 22.17 -22.66 -0.87
N GLY A 141 21.43 -22.74 0.22
CA GLY A 141 21.35 -23.92 1.07
C GLY A 141 20.77 -25.14 0.35
N ALA A 142 19.69 -24.95 -0.40
CA ALA A 142 19.08 -26.02 -1.19
C ALA A 142 20.05 -26.55 -2.28
N VAL A 143 20.73 -25.67 -2.99
CA VAL A 143 21.74 -26.05 -3.99
C VAL A 143 22.90 -26.79 -3.35
N ARG A 144 23.39 -26.33 -2.20
CA ARG A 144 24.47 -26.96 -1.46
C ARG A 144 24.09 -28.38 -1.00
N VAL A 145 22.86 -28.58 -0.49
CA VAL A 145 22.39 -29.91 -0.07
C VAL A 145 22.33 -30.88 -1.25
N VAL A 146 21.82 -30.45 -2.39
CA VAL A 146 21.77 -31.27 -3.62
C VAL A 146 23.19 -31.67 -4.08
N VAL A 147 24.11 -30.73 -4.10
CA VAL A 147 25.52 -31.01 -4.46
C VAL A 147 26.17 -31.91 -3.44
N GLY A 148 25.92 -31.71 -2.15
CA GLY A 148 26.45 -32.55 -1.07
C GLY A 148 25.97 -34.00 -1.16
N GLU A 149 24.69 -34.22 -1.41
CA GLU A 149 24.14 -35.57 -1.63
C GLU A 149 24.75 -36.24 -2.84
N GLY A 150 24.90 -35.53 -3.96
CA GLY A 150 25.54 -36.07 -5.14
C GLY A 150 27.02 -36.41 -4.92
N GLY A 151 27.73 -35.67 -4.09
CA GLY A 151 29.08 -35.93 -3.69
C GLY A 151 29.21 -37.16 -2.77
N ASP A 152 28.27 -37.34 -1.87
CA ASP A 152 28.28 -38.45 -0.91
C ASP A 152 27.92 -39.79 -1.56
N ASP A 153 27.16 -39.81 -2.61
CA ASP A 153 26.77 -41.01 -3.38
C ASP A 153 27.88 -41.57 -4.24
N VAL A 154 28.92 -40.81 -4.42
CA VAL A 154 30.10 -41.23 -5.18
C VAL A 154 31.14 -41.91 -4.28
#